data_c420f9c81d8501fe2c48745b63aafbe4
#
_entry.id   c420f9c81d8501fe2c48745b63aafbe4
#
_cell.length_a   1.000
_cell.length_b   1.000
_cell.length_c   1.000
_cell.angle_alpha   90.00
_cell.angle_beta   90.00
_cell.angle_gamma   90.00
#
_symmetry.space_group_name_H-M   'P 1'
#
loop_
_entity.id
_entity.type
_entity.pdbx_description
1 polymer ?
#
loop_
_entity_poly.entity_id
_entity_poly.type
_entity_poly.pdbx_seq_one_letter_code
_entity_poly.pdbx_strand_id
1 'polypeptide(L)'
;LLEIRNLAKSFGKTAVLRDISLQVAEGEFLTILGESGSGKTTLLRIIAGFESATSGEIFMGGERLDNLPPYRRRVNTVFQHYALFPHLTVAENVGYGLKIARLPQQEVATRVEQALDMVKMTAYAASKPAKISGGQQQRIALVRALVNRPRLLLLDEPLSALDANLRRQMQVELKSLQREVGISFVFVTHDQEEAMVMSDRIALLRGGELEQVASPREIYNRPATAYTAQFIGHTNLLSGEVKDGVARCCDLTWRTGLRDGLGLFSLRPENIRLASADKSSKVRFRGKILRQAFHGATELLQVQCSDGLVLSIRAASQENWNGDIELEFSPADAVPVRASEIRQQERT
;
A
#
# COMPACT_ATOMS: atom_id res chain seq x y z
N LEU A 1 4.03 -2.57 18.95
CA LEU A 1 2.66 -2.91 19.26
C LEU A 1 2.29 -4.34 18.84
N LEU A 2 2.25 -4.62 17.54
CA LEU A 2 1.98 -5.94 16.96
C LEU A 2 3.28 -6.55 16.45
N GLU A 3 3.49 -7.83 16.72
CA GLU A 3 4.62 -8.60 16.19
C GLU A 3 4.11 -9.94 15.66
N ILE A 4 4.42 -10.22 14.41
CA ILE A 4 4.13 -11.47 13.71
C ILE A 4 5.44 -12.15 13.42
N ARG A 5 5.58 -13.43 13.79
CA ARG A 5 6.81 -14.21 13.64
C ARG A 5 6.54 -15.48 12.83
N ASN A 6 7.22 -15.62 11.71
CA ASN A 6 7.22 -16.80 10.85
C ASN A 6 5.82 -17.37 10.56
N LEU A 7 4.83 -16.49 10.37
CA LEU A 7 3.44 -16.87 10.21
C LEU A 7 3.23 -17.54 8.85
N ALA A 8 2.60 -18.71 8.88
CA ALA A 8 2.19 -19.41 7.68
C ALA A 8 0.71 -19.82 7.76
N LYS A 9 0.05 -19.87 6.61
CA LYS A 9 -1.33 -20.32 6.47
C LYS A 9 -1.51 -21.16 5.22
N SER A 10 -2.09 -22.34 5.40
CA SER A 10 -2.54 -23.20 4.31
C SER A 10 -4.02 -23.55 4.46
N PHE A 11 -4.73 -23.65 3.35
CA PHE A 11 -6.07 -24.22 3.26
C PHE A 11 -5.98 -25.51 2.46
N GLY A 12 -6.09 -26.63 3.15
CA GLY A 12 -5.80 -27.93 2.57
C GLY A 12 -4.36 -27.98 2.06
N LYS A 13 -4.18 -28.21 0.76
CA LYS A 13 -2.86 -28.26 0.11
C LYS A 13 -2.35 -26.90 -0.38
N THR A 14 -3.18 -25.86 -0.35
CA THR A 14 -2.83 -24.54 -0.89
C THR A 14 -2.22 -23.66 0.19
N ALA A 15 -0.94 -23.33 0.06
CA ALA A 15 -0.25 -22.37 0.93
C ALA A 15 -0.62 -20.95 0.49
N VAL A 16 -1.26 -20.18 1.39
CA VAL A 16 -1.71 -18.80 1.15
C VAL A 16 -0.77 -17.78 1.76
N LEU A 17 -0.19 -18.07 2.92
CA LEU A 17 0.85 -17.27 3.55
C LEU A 17 2.06 -18.14 3.87
N ARG A 18 3.26 -17.60 3.66
CA ARG A 18 4.53 -18.30 3.84
C ARG A 18 5.50 -17.40 4.57
N ASP A 19 5.90 -17.83 5.78
CA ASP A 19 6.96 -17.18 6.56
C ASP A 19 6.81 -15.66 6.71
N ILE A 20 5.61 -15.19 7.04
CA ILE A 20 5.35 -13.77 7.25
C ILE A 20 5.90 -13.34 8.60
N SER A 21 6.90 -12.44 8.59
CA SER A 21 7.43 -11.78 9.79
C SER A 21 7.29 -10.28 9.63
N LEU A 22 6.46 -9.65 10.48
CA LEU A 22 6.06 -8.25 10.36
C LEU A 22 5.88 -7.61 11.73
N GLN A 23 6.32 -6.38 11.88
CA GLN A 23 6.12 -5.60 13.08
C GLN A 23 5.34 -4.32 12.77
N VAL A 24 4.43 -3.94 13.67
CA VAL A 24 3.69 -2.66 13.64
C VAL A 24 4.02 -1.90 14.91
N ALA A 25 4.49 -0.67 14.77
CA ALA A 25 4.80 0.22 15.90
C ALA A 25 3.50 0.79 16.52
N GLU A 26 3.61 1.39 17.71
CA GLU A 26 2.49 2.13 18.29
C GLU A 26 2.25 3.42 17.52
N GLY A 27 0.98 3.72 17.23
CA GLY A 27 0.59 4.89 16.46
C GLY A 27 0.93 4.83 14.97
N GLU A 28 1.40 3.68 14.46
CA GLU A 28 1.78 3.51 13.04
C GLU A 28 0.55 3.27 12.16
N PHE A 29 0.57 3.87 10.97
CA PHE A 29 -0.31 3.54 9.86
C PHE A 29 0.44 2.62 8.89
N LEU A 30 0.30 1.30 9.06
CA LEU A 30 0.90 0.30 8.17
C LEU A 30 -0.10 -0.11 7.10
N THR A 31 0.32 -0.10 5.83
CA THR A 31 -0.49 -0.66 4.74
C THR A 31 0.08 -1.99 4.26
N ILE A 32 -0.78 -3.00 4.17
CA ILE A 32 -0.50 -4.26 3.48
C ILE A 32 -1.02 -4.11 2.06
N LEU A 33 -0.10 -4.02 1.12
CA LEU A 33 -0.36 -3.80 -0.30
C LEU A 33 -0.02 -5.07 -1.10
N GLY A 34 -0.71 -5.32 -2.20
CA GLY A 34 -0.41 -6.44 -3.10
C GLY A 34 -1.56 -6.77 -4.03
N GLU A 35 -1.33 -7.64 -5.00
CA GLU A 35 -2.32 -8.11 -5.96
C GLU A 35 -3.48 -8.86 -5.29
N SER A 36 -4.59 -9.02 -6.01
CA SER A 36 -5.69 -9.90 -5.57
C SER A 36 -5.19 -11.33 -5.40
N GLY A 37 -5.57 -11.98 -4.31
CA GLY A 37 -5.12 -13.33 -3.99
C GLY A 37 -3.72 -13.44 -3.37
N SER A 38 -3.02 -12.34 -3.08
CA SER A 38 -1.70 -12.37 -2.43
C SER A 38 -1.73 -12.76 -0.94
N GLY A 39 -2.91 -12.89 -0.31
CA GLY A 39 -3.06 -13.30 1.09
C GLY A 39 -3.37 -12.17 2.08
N LYS A 40 -3.54 -10.92 1.63
CA LYS A 40 -3.76 -9.73 2.49
C LYS A 40 -4.93 -9.90 3.47
N THR A 41 -6.12 -10.19 2.96
CA THR A 41 -7.33 -10.41 3.78
C THR A 41 -7.17 -11.61 4.71
N THR A 42 -6.45 -12.67 4.28
CA THR A 42 -6.15 -13.82 5.14
C THR A 42 -5.27 -13.41 6.31
N LEU A 43 -4.21 -12.64 6.06
CA LEU A 43 -3.33 -12.11 7.12
C LEU A 43 -4.13 -11.24 8.10
N LEU A 44 -4.95 -10.33 7.58
CA LEU A 44 -5.80 -9.47 8.41
C LEU A 44 -6.79 -10.29 9.26
N ARG A 45 -7.43 -11.33 8.71
CA ARG A 45 -8.35 -12.22 9.44
C ARG A 45 -7.65 -13.00 10.53
N ILE A 46 -6.40 -13.42 10.32
CA ILE A 46 -5.60 -14.11 11.35
C ILE A 46 -5.28 -13.13 12.48
N ILE A 47 -4.88 -11.90 12.21
CA ILE A 47 -4.65 -10.87 13.24
C ILE A 47 -5.93 -10.59 14.03
N ALA A 48 -7.08 -10.50 13.35
CA ALA A 48 -8.38 -10.30 13.97
C ALA A 48 -8.87 -11.51 14.81
N GLY A 49 -8.32 -12.70 14.54
CA GLY A 49 -8.75 -13.95 15.19
C GLY A 49 -9.94 -14.64 14.52
N PHE A 50 -10.34 -14.20 13.32
CA PHE A 50 -11.39 -14.87 12.52
C PHE A 50 -10.86 -16.09 11.77
N GLU A 51 -9.53 -16.22 11.68
CA GLU A 51 -8.85 -17.35 11.07
C GLU A 51 -7.64 -17.73 11.92
N SER A 52 -7.28 -19.01 11.93
CA SER A 52 -6.11 -19.51 12.66
C SER A 52 -4.93 -19.66 11.71
N ALA A 53 -3.74 -19.32 12.17
CA ALA A 53 -2.51 -19.65 11.45
C ALA A 53 -2.27 -21.16 11.42
N THR A 54 -1.58 -21.65 10.41
CA THR A 54 -1.09 -23.04 10.37
C THR A 54 0.15 -23.19 11.24
N SER A 55 1.03 -22.17 11.23
CA SER A 55 2.22 -22.10 12.09
C SER A 55 2.61 -20.62 12.29
N GLY A 56 3.56 -20.39 13.19
CA GLY A 56 4.02 -19.06 13.58
C GLY A 56 3.24 -18.52 14.78
N GLU A 57 3.57 -17.29 15.15
CA GLU A 57 3.06 -16.67 16.38
C GLU A 57 2.70 -15.20 16.15
N ILE A 58 1.71 -14.70 16.90
CA ILE A 58 1.31 -13.29 16.89
C ILE A 58 1.29 -12.78 18.33
N PHE A 59 1.95 -11.65 18.55
CA PHE A 59 1.98 -10.96 19.83
C PHE A 59 1.45 -9.53 19.68
N MET A 60 0.80 -9.02 20.72
CA MET A 60 0.42 -7.62 20.84
C MET A 60 0.76 -7.10 22.23
N GLY A 61 1.67 -6.10 22.29
CA GLY A 61 2.15 -5.59 23.58
C GLY A 61 2.83 -6.63 24.44
N GLY A 62 3.47 -7.64 23.84
CA GLY A 62 4.11 -8.76 24.54
C GLY A 62 3.18 -9.94 24.86
N GLU A 63 1.85 -9.79 24.72
CA GLU A 63 0.89 -10.87 24.95
C GLU A 63 0.64 -11.67 23.67
N ARG A 64 0.57 -12.98 23.77
CA ARG A 64 0.31 -13.88 22.66
C ARG A 64 -1.18 -13.83 22.25
N LEU A 65 -1.47 -13.50 20.98
CA LEU A 65 -2.82 -13.33 20.46
C LEU A 65 -3.45 -14.59 19.88
N ASP A 66 -2.65 -15.46 19.30
CA ASP A 66 -3.15 -16.63 18.53
C ASP A 66 -4.05 -17.56 19.35
N ASN A 67 -3.87 -17.59 20.66
CA ASN A 67 -4.72 -18.38 21.57
C ASN A 67 -5.99 -17.62 22.03
N LEU A 68 -6.16 -16.36 21.67
CA LEU A 68 -7.30 -15.54 22.10
C LEU A 68 -8.40 -15.52 21.03
N PRO A 69 -9.67 -15.75 21.41
CA PRO A 69 -10.78 -15.56 20.49
C PRO A 69 -10.92 -14.08 20.10
N PRO A 70 -11.59 -13.75 18.96
CA PRO A 70 -11.68 -12.38 18.44
C PRO A 70 -12.16 -11.35 19.46
N TYR A 71 -13.17 -11.69 20.25
CA TYR A 71 -13.79 -10.77 21.22
C TYR A 71 -12.90 -10.46 22.45
N ARG A 72 -11.81 -11.19 22.66
CA ARG A 72 -10.80 -10.91 23.70
C ARG A 72 -9.59 -10.15 23.20
N ARG A 73 -9.44 -10.03 21.87
CA ARG A 73 -8.36 -9.24 21.27
C ARG A 73 -8.74 -7.77 21.33
N ARG A 74 -7.81 -6.92 21.76
CA ARG A 74 -7.99 -5.45 21.73
C ARG A 74 -7.78 -4.90 20.31
N VAL A 75 -8.42 -5.57 19.34
CA VAL A 75 -8.33 -5.32 17.89
C VAL A 75 -9.76 -5.20 17.38
N ASN A 76 -10.04 -4.18 16.56
CA ASN A 76 -11.32 -4.05 15.88
C ASN A 76 -11.10 -4.02 14.37
N THR A 77 -12.11 -4.45 13.62
CA THR A 77 -12.05 -4.54 12.15
C THR A 77 -13.18 -3.74 11.51
N VAL A 78 -12.83 -2.96 10.48
CA VAL A 78 -13.76 -2.38 9.52
C VAL A 78 -13.69 -3.21 8.25
N PHE A 79 -14.81 -3.79 7.84
CA PHE A 79 -14.91 -4.64 6.66
C PHE A 79 -15.17 -3.83 5.40
N GLN A 80 -14.88 -4.39 4.24
CA GLN A 80 -15.04 -3.78 2.92
C GLN A 80 -16.45 -3.22 2.67
N HIS A 81 -17.50 -3.91 3.14
CA HIS A 81 -18.90 -3.50 3.01
C HIS A 81 -19.46 -2.84 4.30
N TYR A 82 -18.55 -2.31 5.15
CA TYR A 82 -18.88 -1.60 6.39
C TYR A 82 -19.61 -2.45 7.44
N ALA A 83 -20.36 -3.48 7.05
CA ALA A 83 -21.11 -4.41 7.89
C ALA A 83 -21.97 -3.71 8.97
N LEU A 84 -22.62 -2.60 8.61
CA LEU A 84 -23.56 -1.93 9.50
C LEU A 84 -24.84 -2.77 9.67
N PHE A 85 -25.38 -2.79 10.87
CA PHE A 85 -26.65 -3.47 11.16
C PHE A 85 -27.82 -2.69 10.56
N PRO A 86 -28.50 -3.20 9.52
CA PRO A 86 -29.48 -2.40 8.76
C PRO A 86 -30.75 -2.08 9.56
N HIS A 87 -31.06 -2.88 10.56
CA HIS A 87 -32.22 -2.71 11.44
C HIS A 87 -31.98 -1.74 12.60
N LEU A 88 -30.72 -1.40 12.89
CA LEU A 88 -30.33 -0.44 13.94
C LEU A 88 -30.14 0.96 13.37
N THR A 89 -30.36 1.97 14.18
CA THR A 89 -30.00 3.36 13.87
C THR A 89 -28.49 3.54 13.86
N VAL A 90 -28.01 4.69 13.39
CA VAL A 90 -26.60 5.10 13.43
C VAL A 90 -26.06 5.09 14.85
N ALA A 91 -26.78 5.72 15.80
CA ALA A 91 -26.37 5.72 17.21
C ALA A 91 -26.35 4.31 17.82
N GLU A 92 -27.33 3.47 17.49
CA GLU A 92 -27.36 2.07 17.96
C GLU A 92 -26.24 1.23 17.35
N ASN A 93 -25.89 1.44 16.08
CA ASN A 93 -24.73 0.80 15.46
C ASN A 93 -23.43 1.13 16.20
N VAL A 94 -23.18 2.43 16.46
CA VAL A 94 -21.99 2.87 17.18
C VAL A 94 -21.98 2.34 18.60
N GLY A 95 -23.10 2.41 19.33
CA GLY A 95 -23.20 1.96 20.72
C GLY A 95 -23.28 0.45 20.92
N TYR A 96 -23.38 -0.35 19.85
CA TYR A 96 -23.64 -1.78 19.93
C TYR A 96 -22.58 -2.52 20.76
N GLY A 97 -21.29 -2.30 20.47
CA GLY A 97 -20.20 -2.96 21.20
C GLY A 97 -20.16 -2.57 22.68
N LEU A 98 -20.47 -1.31 23.01
CA LEU A 98 -20.52 -0.83 24.40
C LEU A 98 -21.67 -1.49 25.20
N LYS A 99 -22.82 -1.69 24.55
CA LYS A 99 -23.96 -2.42 25.16
C LYS A 99 -23.62 -3.89 25.42
N ILE A 100 -22.95 -4.55 24.48
CA ILE A 100 -22.46 -5.94 24.66
C ILE A 100 -21.47 -6.02 25.84
N ALA A 101 -20.60 -5.02 25.98
CA ALA A 101 -19.68 -4.89 27.11
C ALA A 101 -20.38 -4.53 28.44
N ARG A 102 -21.71 -4.35 28.43
CA ARG A 102 -22.56 -4.02 29.60
C ARG A 102 -22.16 -2.73 30.31
N LEU A 103 -21.70 -1.71 29.55
CA LEU A 103 -21.42 -0.39 30.10
C LEU A 103 -22.71 0.30 30.54
N PRO A 104 -22.67 1.18 31.57
CA PRO A 104 -23.81 1.98 32.01
C PRO A 104 -24.40 2.79 30.86
N GLN A 105 -25.73 2.89 30.79
CA GLN A 105 -26.45 3.56 29.70
C GLN A 105 -25.98 5.01 29.47
N GLN A 106 -25.71 5.74 30.53
CA GLN A 106 -25.23 7.12 30.47
C GLN A 106 -23.83 7.19 29.81
N GLU A 107 -22.94 6.26 30.16
CA GLU A 107 -21.61 6.18 29.55
C GLU A 107 -21.71 5.80 28.07
N VAL A 108 -22.58 4.88 27.69
CA VAL A 108 -22.86 4.52 26.29
C VAL A 108 -23.32 5.75 25.51
N ALA A 109 -24.29 6.53 26.05
CA ALA A 109 -24.81 7.73 25.41
C ALA A 109 -23.70 8.77 25.16
N THR A 110 -22.91 9.07 26.19
CA THR A 110 -21.80 10.04 26.08
C THR A 110 -20.75 9.61 25.06
N ARG A 111 -20.33 8.33 25.08
CA ARG A 111 -19.31 7.83 24.13
C ARG A 111 -19.83 7.81 22.69
N VAL A 112 -21.10 7.47 22.48
CA VAL A 112 -21.74 7.49 21.16
C VAL A 112 -21.82 8.91 20.62
N GLU A 113 -22.22 9.88 21.44
CA GLU A 113 -22.29 11.30 21.06
C GLU A 113 -20.90 11.81 20.65
N GLN A 114 -19.87 11.59 21.47
CA GLN A 114 -18.48 11.96 21.15
C GLN A 114 -17.98 11.32 19.88
N ALA A 115 -18.27 10.02 19.67
CA ALA A 115 -17.85 9.29 18.47
C ALA A 115 -18.54 9.83 17.21
N LEU A 116 -19.83 10.21 17.28
CA LEU A 116 -20.56 10.79 16.17
C LEU A 116 -20.10 12.22 15.86
N ASP A 117 -19.76 12.99 16.89
CA ASP A 117 -19.24 14.35 16.73
C ASP A 117 -17.88 14.36 16.02
N MET A 118 -16.98 13.46 16.40
CA MET A 118 -15.65 13.27 15.78
C MET A 118 -15.72 13.13 14.25
N VAL A 119 -16.76 12.48 13.73
CA VAL A 119 -16.95 12.28 12.27
C VAL A 119 -18.06 13.15 11.68
N LYS A 120 -18.55 14.15 12.43
CA LYS A 120 -19.59 15.09 12.01
C LYS A 120 -20.91 14.42 11.60
N MET A 121 -21.31 13.38 12.33
CA MET A 121 -22.48 12.56 12.02
C MET A 121 -23.59 12.64 13.08
N THR A 122 -23.50 13.55 14.03
CA THR A 122 -24.48 13.72 15.14
C THR A 122 -25.90 13.95 14.62
N ALA A 123 -26.10 14.75 13.56
CA ALA A 123 -27.40 14.99 12.95
C ALA A 123 -28.08 13.73 12.37
N TYR A 124 -27.32 12.67 12.12
CA TYR A 124 -27.82 11.41 11.56
C TYR A 124 -28.01 10.30 12.61
N ALA A 125 -27.84 10.61 13.89
CA ALA A 125 -27.89 9.63 14.99
C ALA A 125 -29.13 8.73 14.96
N ALA A 126 -30.31 9.28 14.66
CA ALA A 126 -31.59 8.55 14.56
C ALA A 126 -31.84 7.91 13.20
N SER A 127 -31.00 8.16 12.19
CA SER A 127 -31.14 7.59 10.84
C SER A 127 -30.77 6.13 10.80
N LYS A 128 -31.31 5.38 9.84
CA LYS A 128 -30.87 4.02 9.53
C LYS A 128 -29.79 4.03 8.44
N PRO A 129 -28.91 3.01 8.37
CA PRO A 129 -27.85 2.94 7.37
C PRO A 129 -28.32 3.16 5.92
N ALA A 130 -29.48 2.64 5.55
CA ALA A 130 -30.05 2.81 4.20
C ALA A 130 -30.42 4.27 3.84
N LYS A 131 -30.47 5.18 4.81
CA LYS A 131 -30.81 6.60 4.60
C LYS A 131 -29.60 7.53 4.54
N ILE A 132 -28.39 7.00 4.58
CA ILE A 132 -27.12 7.75 4.55
C ILE A 132 -26.26 7.28 3.38
N SER A 133 -25.39 8.18 2.88
CA SER A 133 -24.49 7.88 1.74
C SER A 133 -23.40 6.85 2.10
N GLY A 134 -22.75 6.26 1.10
CA GLY A 134 -21.66 5.29 1.30
C GLY A 134 -20.51 5.85 2.15
N GLY A 135 -20.07 7.10 1.90
CA GLY A 135 -19.06 7.76 2.72
C GLY A 135 -19.51 8.01 4.16
N GLN A 136 -20.80 8.32 4.36
CA GLN A 136 -21.39 8.44 5.70
C GLN A 136 -21.43 7.08 6.41
N GLN A 137 -21.80 6.00 5.70
CA GLN A 137 -21.76 4.62 6.24
C GLN A 137 -20.36 4.23 6.68
N GLN A 138 -19.35 4.58 5.88
CA GLN A 138 -17.94 4.35 6.20
C GLN A 138 -17.53 5.06 7.50
N ARG A 139 -17.84 6.35 7.63
CA ARG A 139 -17.56 7.12 8.87
C ARG A 139 -18.21 6.46 10.09
N ILE A 140 -19.45 5.98 9.97
CA ILE A 140 -20.13 5.27 11.06
C ILE A 140 -19.43 3.93 11.37
N ALA A 141 -19.01 3.17 10.36
CA ALA A 141 -18.27 1.92 10.59
C ALA A 141 -16.94 2.16 11.30
N LEU A 142 -16.22 3.24 10.95
CA LEU A 142 -14.98 3.64 11.61
C LEU A 142 -15.21 3.97 13.09
N VAL A 143 -16.16 4.85 13.42
CA VAL A 143 -16.40 5.23 14.82
C VAL A 143 -17.00 4.09 15.64
N ARG A 144 -17.81 3.21 15.03
CA ARG A 144 -18.26 1.96 15.67
C ARG A 144 -17.08 1.07 16.08
N ALA A 145 -16.04 1.02 15.26
CA ALA A 145 -14.85 0.26 15.58
C ALA A 145 -13.97 0.97 16.64
N LEU A 146 -13.92 2.31 16.62
CA LEU A 146 -13.10 3.11 17.53
C LEU A 146 -13.71 3.31 18.92
N VAL A 147 -15.04 3.31 19.06
CA VAL A 147 -15.74 3.62 20.32
C VAL A 147 -15.36 2.66 21.45
N ASN A 148 -14.94 1.44 21.11
CA ASN A 148 -14.45 0.42 22.07
C ASN A 148 -12.99 0.65 22.50
N ARG A 149 -12.33 1.71 21.99
CA ARG A 149 -10.92 2.05 22.29
C ARG A 149 -9.96 0.88 22.05
N PRO A 150 -9.90 0.31 20.82
CA PRO A 150 -8.98 -0.77 20.51
C PRO A 150 -7.53 -0.23 20.54
N ARG A 151 -6.54 -1.12 20.67
CA ARG A 151 -5.12 -0.77 20.48
C ARG A 151 -4.73 -0.77 19.00
N LEU A 152 -5.43 -1.57 18.19
CA LEU A 152 -5.18 -1.75 16.77
C LEU A 152 -6.49 -1.74 16.00
N LEU A 153 -6.57 -0.94 14.92
CA LEU A 153 -7.68 -0.95 13.98
C LEU A 153 -7.24 -1.62 12.68
N LEU A 154 -7.99 -2.61 12.25
CA LEU A 154 -7.81 -3.31 10.98
C LEU A 154 -8.83 -2.81 9.97
N LEU A 155 -8.39 -2.52 8.75
CA LEU A 155 -9.20 -1.94 7.68
C LEU A 155 -9.04 -2.82 6.44
N ASP A 156 -10.09 -3.57 6.05
CA ASP A 156 -10.09 -4.46 4.90
C ASP A 156 -10.71 -3.78 3.68
N GLU A 157 -9.89 -3.19 2.81
CA GLU A 157 -10.26 -2.46 1.59
C GLU A 157 -11.41 -1.44 1.79
N PRO A 158 -11.37 -0.58 2.81
CA PRO A 158 -12.52 0.23 3.20
C PRO A 158 -12.89 1.32 2.20
N LEU A 159 -12.01 1.66 1.25
CA LEU A 159 -12.22 2.71 0.25
C LEU A 159 -12.62 2.18 -1.13
N SER A 160 -12.62 0.86 -1.33
CA SER A 160 -12.81 0.21 -2.64
C SER A 160 -14.17 0.49 -3.29
N ALA A 161 -15.22 0.70 -2.48
CA ALA A 161 -16.59 0.95 -2.96
C ALA A 161 -16.89 2.42 -3.26
N LEU A 162 -15.94 3.34 -3.08
CA LEU A 162 -16.13 4.78 -3.25
C LEU A 162 -15.70 5.26 -4.65
N ASP A 163 -16.38 6.30 -5.15
CA ASP A 163 -15.93 7.04 -6.32
C ASP A 163 -14.62 7.78 -6.06
N ALA A 164 -13.91 8.20 -7.12
CA ALA A 164 -12.57 8.76 -7.03
C ALA A 164 -12.48 10.05 -6.17
N ASN A 165 -13.49 10.92 -6.22
CA ASN A 165 -13.47 12.17 -5.44
C ASN A 165 -13.71 11.92 -3.96
N LEU A 166 -14.71 11.11 -3.64
CA LEU A 166 -15.02 10.71 -2.28
C LEU A 166 -13.87 9.89 -1.66
N ARG A 167 -13.22 9.02 -2.44
CA ARG A 167 -12.05 8.25 -2.01
C ARG A 167 -10.91 9.17 -1.57
N ARG A 168 -10.54 10.18 -2.38
CA ARG A 168 -9.49 11.15 -2.01
C ARG A 168 -9.83 11.90 -0.73
N GLN A 169 -11.08 12.35 -0.58
CA GLN A 169 -11.53 13.01 0.64
C GLN A 169 -11.39 12.08 1.85
N MET A 170 -11.85 10.82 1.72
CA MET A 170 -11.80 9.84 2.80
C MET A 170 -10.37 9.42 3.18
N GLN A 171 -9.41 9.41 2.24
CA GLN A 171 -7.99 9.20 2.54
C GLN A 171 -7.47 10.25 3.51
N VAL A 172 -7.74 11.53 3.23
CA VAL A 172 -7.32 12.65 4.09
C VAL A 172 -7.98 12.56 5.48
N GLU A 173 -9.30 12.30 5.50
CA GLU A 173 -10.05 12.18 6.74
C GLU A 173 -9.57 10.99 7.60
N LEU A 174 -9.31 9.84 6.97
CA LEU A 174 -8.85 8.65 7.68
C LEU A 174 -7.45 8.84 8.29
N LYS A 175 -6.53 9.49 7.56
CA LYS A 175 -5.19 9.80 8.09
C LYS A 175 -5.27 10.85 9.21
N SER A 176 -6.16 11.85 9.10
CA SER A 176 -6.40 12.84 10.16
C SER A 176 -6.96 12.17 11.42
N LEU A 177 -7.98 11.33 11.25
CA LEU A 177 -8.61 10.58 12.34
C LEU A 177 -7.60 9.69 13.05
N GLN A 178 -6.74 8.98 12.31
CA GLN A 178 -5.70 8.11 12.90
C GLN A 178 -4.74 8.91 13.79
N ARG A 179 -4.33 10.11 13.33
CA ARG A 179 -3.45 11.01 14.11
C ARG A 179 -4.15 11.53 15.37
N GLU A 180 -5.44 11.86 15.27
CA GLU A 180 -6.24 12.39 16.39
C GLU A 180 -6.44 11.31 17.47
N VAL A 181 -6.79 10.08 17.08
CA VAL A 181 -7.02 9.01 18.04
C VAL A 181 -5.73 8.35 18.56
N GLY A 182 -4.60 8.52 17.84
CA GLY A 182 -3.26 8.07 18.27
C GLY A 182 -3.06 6.56 18.34
N ILE A 183 -3.96 5.73 17.77
CA ILE A 183 -3.83 4.28 17.74
C ILE A 183 -3.21 3.79 16.42
N SER A 184 -2.76 2.53 16.40
CA SER A 184 -2.17 1.95 15.20
C SER A 184 -3.23 1.43 14.25
N PHE A 185 -3.00 1.61 12.95
CA PHE A 185 -3.87 1.12 11.88
C PHE A 185 -3.11 0.10 11.01
N VAL A 186 -3.76 -1.01 10.68
CA VAL A 186 -3.34 -1.90 9.60
C VAL A 186 -4.40 -1.83 8.50
N PHE A 187 -4.00 -1.28 7.38
CA PHE A 187 -4.85 -1.00 6.23
C PHE A 187 -4.51 -1.98 5.10
N VAL A 188 -5.50 -2.64 4.55
CA VAL A 188 -5.35 -3.54 3.40
C VAL A 188 -5.91 -2.86 2.17
N THR A 189 -5.13 -2.84 1.11
CA THR A 189 -5.57 -2.34 -0.20
C THR A 189 -4.82 -3.02 -1.34
N HIS A 190 -5.34 -2.91 -2.55
CA HIS A 190 -4.64 -3.19 -3.80
C HIS A 190 -4.32 -1.90 -4.58
N ASP A 191 -4.74 -0.75 -4.07
CA ASP A 191 -4.50 0.56 -4.68
C ASP A 191 -3.18 1.16 -4.19
N GLN A 192 -2.27 1.43 -5.13
CA GLN A 192 -0.94 1.97 -4.85
C GLN A 192 -1.02 3.43 -4.37
N GLU A 193 -1.96 4.23 -4.92
CA GLU A 193 -2.12 5.63 -4.54
C GLU A 193 -2.56 5.74 -3.07
N GLU A 194 -3.50 4.90 -2.65
CA GLU A 194 -3.92 4.81 -1.24
C GLU A 194 -2.74 4.50 -0.33
N ALA A 195 -1.96 3.47 -0.66
CA ALA A 195 -0.80 3.06 0.11
C ALA A 195 0.26 4.18 0.20
N MET A 196 0.55 4.85 -0.93
CA MET A 196 1.57 5.90 -1.00
C MET A 196 1.18 7.17 -0.21
N VAL A 197 -0.11 7.53 -0.20
CA VAL A 197 -0.59 8.77 0.45
C VAL A 197 -0.78 8.63 1.95
N MET A 198 -1.25 7.47 2.42
CA MET A 198 -1.69 7.33 3.81
C MET A 198 -0.66 6.69 4.74
N SER A 199 0.25 5.86 4.21
CA SER A 199 1.07 4.97 5.04
C SER A 199 2.30 5.65 5.65
N ASP A 200 2.65 5.24 6.85
CA ASP A 200 4.00 5.46 7.39
C ASP A 200 4.96 4.39 6.84
N ARG A 201 4.48 3.13 6.71
CA ARG A 201 5.17 2.04 6.02
C ARG A 201 4.21 1.22 5.20
N ILE A 202 4.74 0.64 4.11
CA ILE A 202 4.04 -0.29 3.21
C ILE A 202 4.71 -1.66 3.33
N ALA A 203 3.92 -2.69 3.60
CA ALA A 203 4.29 -4.08 3.51
C ALA A 203 3.74 -4.64 2.19
N LEU A 204 4.59 -4.79 1.19
CA LEU A 204 4.22 -5.35 -0.12
C LEU A 204 4.19 -6.87 -0.02
N LEU A 205 3.01 -7.45 -0.27
CA LEU A 205 2.76 -8.89 -0.22
C LEU A 205 2.61 -9.45 -1.64
N ARG A 206 3.37 -10.48 -1.98
CA ARG A 206 3.35 -11.17 -3.27
C ARG A 206 3.33 -12.68 -3.07
N GLY A 207 2.34 -13.37 -3.62
CA GLY A 207 2.27 -14.84 -3.57
C GLY A 207 2.34 -15.45 -2.16
N GLY A 208 1.86 -14.71 -1.15
CA GLY A 208 1.89 -15.13 0.25
C GLY A 208 3.19 -14.83 1.00
N GLU A 209 4.13 -14.11 0.43
CA GLU A 209 5.41 -13.72 1.03
C GLU A 209 5.55 -12.19 1.08
N LEU A 210 6.31 -11.66 2.04
CA LEU A 210 6.66 -10.24 2.09
C LEU A 210 7.80 -9.96 1.09
N GLU A 211 7.51 -9.18 0.07
CA GLU A 211 8.48 -8.77 -0.95
C GLU A 211 9.37 -7.64 -0.44
N GLN A 212 8.77 -6.61 0.17
CA GLN A 212 9.48 -5.49 0.77
C GLN A 212 8.60 -4.80 1.82
N VAL A 213 9.23 -4.32 2.90
CA VAL A 213 8.59 -3.46 3.91
C VAL A 213 9.43 -2.20 4.06
N ALA A 214 8.85 -1.04 3.68
CA ALA A 214 9.58 0.23 3.69
C ALA A 214 8.61 1.43 3.77
N SER A 215 9.14 2.64 3.98
CA SER A 215 8.35 3.86 3.82
C SER A 215 7.91 4.05 2.35
N PRO A 216 6.83 4.81 2.07
CA PRO A 216 6.37 5.08 0.71
C PRO A 216 7.48 5.62 -0.20
N ARG A 217 8.28 6.57 0.29
CA ARG A 217 9.40 7.14 -0.48
C ARG A 217 10.50 6.13 -0.76
N GLU A 218 10.80 5.28 0.20
CA GLU A 218 11.85 4.27 0.06
C GLU A 218 11.45 3.15 -0.90
N ILE A 219 10.23 2.61 -0.79
CA ILE A 219 9.74 1.54 -1.66
C ILE A 219 9.65 2.01 -3.13
N TYR A 220 9.35 3.30 -3.35
CA TYR A 220 9.30 3.92 -4.69
C TYR A 220 10.68 4.18 -5.27
N ASN A 221 11.57 4.83 -4.49
CA ASN A 221 12.88 5.28 -4.96
C ASN A 221 13.95 4.20 -4.90
N ARG A 222 13.80 3.21 -4.00
CA ARG A 222 14.75 2.11 -3.79
C ARG A 222 14.03 0.76 -3.72
N PRO A 223 13.38 0.35 -4.81
CA PRO A 223 12.74 -0.96 -4.86
C PRO A 223 13.78 -2.06 -4.70
N ALA A 224 13.47 -3.06 -3.88
CA ALA A 224 14.39 -4.17 -3.61
C ALA A 224 14.47 -5.15 -4.78
N THR A 225 13.38 -5.27 -5.56
CA THR A 225 13.25 -6.23 -6.65
C THR A 225 12.63 -5.59 -7.89
N ALA A 226 12.79 -6.25 -9.03
CA ALA A 226 12.13 -5.87 -10.28
C ALA A 226 10.60 -5.85 -10.13
N TYR A 227 10.05 -6.80 -9.37
CA TYR A 227 8.62 -6.83 -9.08
C TYR A 227 8.17 -5.58 -8.32
N THR A 228 8.85 -5.24 -7.21
CA THR A 228 8.54 -4.02 -6.47
C THR A 228 8.61 -2.79 -7.37
N ALA A 229 9.66 -2.69 -8.20
CA ALA A 229 9.84 -1.56 -9.11
C ALA A 229 8.69 -1.41 -10.11
N GLN A 230 8.21 -2.53 -10.67
CA GLN A 230 7.10 -2.56 -11.63
C GLN A 230 5.74 -2.42 -10.98
N PHE A 231 5.54 -3.03 -9.81
CA PHE A 231 4.27 -2.97 -9.09
C PHE A 231 4.05 -1.57 -8.49
N ILE A 232 5.08 -0.94 -7.94
CA ILE A 232 4.99 0.41 -7.37
C ILE A 232 5.32 1.46 -8.44
N GLY A 233 4.31 1.78 -9.27
CA GLY A 233 4.44 2.76 -10.35
C GLY A 233 5.12 2.21 -11.61
N HIS A 234 5.34 3.08 -12.58
CA HIS A 234 6.02 2.73 -13.82
C HIS A 234 7.54 2.78 -13.66
N THR A 235 8.25 1.85 -14.31
CA THR A 235 9.72 1.86 -14.35
C THR A 235 10.25 1.28 -15.66
N ASN A 236 11.41 1.78 -16.08
CA ASN A 236 12.23 1.12 -17.09
C ASN A 236 13.13 0.12 -16.37
N LEU A 237 13.11 -1.15 -16.76
CA LEU A 237 14.07 -2.15 -16.31
C LEU A 237 15.20 -2.26 -17.31
N LEU A 238 16.41 -1.90 -16.87
CA LEU A 238 17.64 -1.95 -17.67
C LEU A 238 18.46 -3.17 -17.23
N SER A 239 18.63 -4.13 -18.14
CA SER A 239 19.51 -5.29 -17.92
C SER A 239 20.83 -5.06 -18.63
N GLY A 240 21.94 -5.22 -17.94
CA GLY A 240 23.27 -4.98 -18.51
C GLY A 240 24.38 -5.71 -17.78
N GLU A 241 25.58 -5.65 -18.34
CA GLU A 241 26.79 -6.19 -17.73
C GLU A 241 27.47 -5.12 -16.87
N VAL A 242 27.91 -5.50 -15.69
CA VAL A 242 28.73 -4.66 -14.81
C VAL A 242 30.16 -5.19 -14.84
N LYS A 243 31.09 -4.30 -15.14
CA LYS A 243 32.53 -4.56 -15.13
C LYS A 243 33.30 -3.37 -14.60
N ASP A 244 34.22 -3.60 -13.68
CA ASP A 244 35.07 -2.56 -13.07
C ASP A 244 34.24 -1.37 -12.49
N GLY A 245 33.08 -1.66 -11.90
CA GLY A 245 32.18 -0.65 -11.34
C GLY A 245 31.44 0.21 -12.40
N VAL A 246 31.41 -0.23 -13.66
CA VAL A 246 30.67 0.41 -14.76
C VAL A 246 29.60 -0.55 -15.27
N ALA A 247 28.34 -0.12 -15.25
CA ALA A 247 27.23 -0.81 -15.87
C ALA A 247 27.15 -0.41 -17.36
N ARG A 248 26.92 -1.41 -18.21
CA ARG A 248 26.65 -1.22 -19.65
C ARG A 248 25.34 -1.90 -20.00
N CYS A 249 24.37 -1.14 -20.44
CA CYS A 249 23.09 -1.60 -20.95
C CYS A 249 22.91 -1.02 -22.36
N CYS A 250 23.09 -1.87 -23.39
CA CYS A 250 23.13 -1.41 -24.77
C CYS A 250 24.19 -0.29 -24.93
N ASP A 251 23.82 0.87 -25.52
CA ASP A 251 24.72 2.03 -25.67
C ASP A 251 24.84 2.90 -24.40
N LEU A 252 24.06 2.60 -23.35
CA LEU A 252 24.09 3.35 -22.09
C LEU A 252 25.18 2.82 -21.17
N THR A 253 25.99 3.73 -20.61
CA THR A 253 27.03 3.37 -19.64
C THR A 253 27.01 4.33 -18.45
N TRP A 254 27.13 3.77 -17.21
CA TRP A 254 27.21 4.58 -16.00
C TRP A 254 27.96 3.86 -14.89
N ARG A 255 28.45 4.61 -13.93
CA ARG A 255 29.09 4.07 -12.73
C ARG A 255 28.04 3.49 -11.77
N THR A 256 28.32 2.34 -11.19
CA THR A 256 27.45 1.66 -10.23
C THR A 256 28.28 1.07 -9.08
N GLY A 257 27.65 0.85 -7.92
CA GLY A 257 28.26 0.15 -6.78
C GLY A 257 28.08 -1.37 -6.82
N LEU A 258 27.48 -1.94 -7.89
CA LEU A 258 27.36 -3.40 -8.03
C LEU A 258 28.72 -4.04 -8.31
N ARG A 259 28.84 -5.32 -7.90
CA ARG A 259 29.96 -6.18 -8.28
C ARG A 259 29.85 -6.59 -9.75
N ASP A 260 30.97 -6.99 -10.33
CA ASP A 260 31.02 -7.49 -11.70
C ASP A 260 30.05 -8.65 -11.92
N GLY A 261 29.38 -8.66 -13.07
CA GLY A 261 28.38 -9.63 -13.47
C GLY A 261 27.15 -9.00 -14.12
N LEU A 262 26.06 -9.77 -14.21
CA LEU A 262 24.78 -9.26 -14.74
C LEU A 262 24.11 -8.37 -13.70
N GLY A 263 23.78 -7.15 -14.10
CA GLY A 263 23.04 -6.17 -13.30
C GLY A 263 21.65 -5.90 -13.87
N LEU A 264 20.68 -5.71 -12.97
CA LEU A 264 19.33 -5.24 -13.31
C LEU A 264 19.07 -3.94 -12.56
N PHE A 265 18.59 -2.93 -13.27
CA PHE A 265 18.40 -1.59 -12.74
C PHE A 265 16.98 -1.09 -13.02
N SER A 266 16.39 -0.41 -12.07
CA SER A 266 15.14 0.32 -12.19
C SER A 266 15.45 1.79 -12.45
N LEU A 267 14.91 2.35 -13.53
CA LEU A 267 15.01 3.76 -13.86
C LEU A 267 13.61 4.34 -14.06
N ARG A 268 13.20 5.25 -13.17
CA ARG A 268 11.87 5.85 -13.22
C ARG A 268 11.73 6.77 -14.44
N PRO A 269 10.55 6.74 -15.13
CA PRO A 269 10.31 7.59 -16.30
C PRO A 269 10.50 9.09 -16.07
N GLU A 270 10.17 9.60 -14.88
CA GLU A 270 10.31 11.00 -14.49
C GLU A 270 11.75 11.43 -14.17
N ASN A 271 12.66 10.47 -13.99
CA ASN A 271 14.08 10.74 -13.77
C ASN A 271 14.85 10.90 -15.11
N ILE A 272 14.24 10.53 -16.24
CA ILE A 272 14.76 10.79 -17.57
C ILE A 272 14.23 12.15 -18.01
N ARG A 273 15.14 13.07 -18.36
CA ARG A 273 14.82 14.45 -18.72
C ARG A 273 15.43 14.83 -20.07
N LEU A 274 14.95 15.91 -20.67
CA LEU A 274 15.63 16.53 -21.80
C LEU A 274 17.04 16.95 -21.38
N ALA A 275 18.02 16.71 -22.25
CA ALA A 275 19.41 17.06 -21.99
C ALA A 275 19.57 18.57 -21.78
N SER A 276 20.21 18.93 -20.68
CA SER A 276 20.50 20.31 -20.32
C SER A 276 21.86 20.77 -20.92
N ALA A 277 22.13 22.06 -20.93
CA ALA A 277 23.44 22.60 -21.35
C ALA A 277 24.60 22.16 -20.42
N ASP A 278 24.29 21.84 -19.16
CA ASP A 278 25.25 21.32 -18.17
C ASP A 278 25.58 19.86 -18.47
N LYS A 279 26.85 19.63 -18.83
CA LYS A 279 27.37 18.31 -19.23
C LYS A 279 27.92 17.48 -18.06
N SER A 280 27.84 17.95 -16.84
CA SER A 280 28.50 17.28 -15.69
C SER A 280 27.79 15.99 -15.28
N SER A 281 28.53 14.87 -15.26
CA SER A 281 28.26 13.57 -14.62
C SER A 281 26.94 12.85 -14.96
N LYS A 282 26.25 13.18 -16.07
CA LYS A 282 24.99 12.56 -16.47
C LYS A 282 25.18 11.59 -17.65
N VAL A 283 24.33 10.58 -17.70
CA VAL A 283 24.25 9.66 -18.85
C VAL A 283 23.37 10.32 -19.91
N ARG A 284 23.94 10.57 -21.09
CA ARG A 284 23.24 11.18 -22.22
C ARG A 284 23.04 10.21 -23.35
N PHE A 285 21.92 10.30 -24.00
CA PHE A 285 21.56 9.47 -25.14
C PHE A 285 20.56 10.18 -26.05
N ARG A 286 20.48 9.70 -27.28
CA ARG A 286 19.48 10.17 -28.25
C ARG A 286 18.44 9.09 -28.45
N GLY A 287 17.21 9.53 -28.72
CA GLY A 287 16.15 8.59 -29.05
C GLY A 287 15.04 9.25 -29.86
N LYS A 288 14.36 8.41 -30.64
CA LYS A 288 13.24 8.80 -31.48
C LYS A 288 11.93 8.49 -30.75
N ILE A 289 11.03 9.46 -30.73
CA ILE A 289 9.69 9.28 -30.14
C ILE A 289 8.88 8.33 -31.00
N LEU A 290 8.41 7.22 -30.41
CA LEU A 290 7.55 6.23 -31.05
C LEU A 290 6.08 6.47 -30.74
N ARG A 291 5.78 6.80 -29.48
CA ARG A 291 4.40 6.99 -28.99
C ARG A 291 4.36 8.06 -27.92
N GLN A 292 3.21 8.71 -27.82
CA GLN A 292 2.91 9.75 -26.87
C GLN A 292 1.53 9.51 -26.28
N ALA A 293 1.39 9.63 -24.96
CA ALA A 293 0.13 9.53 -24.26
C ALA A 293 -0.03 10.73 -23.31
N PHE A 294 -1.07 11.51 -23.53
CA PHE A 294 -1.39 12.69 -22.75
C PHE A 294 -2.05 12.34 -21.42
N HIS A 295 -1.49 12.82 -20.33
CA HIS A 295 -1.97 12.62 -18.94
C HIS A 295 -2.25 13.97 -18.24
N GLY A 296 -2.80 14.95 -18.97
CA GLY A 296 -3.06 16.28 -18.42
C GLY A 296 -1.78 17.10 -18.28
N ALA A 297 -1.30 17.32 -17.06
CA ALA A 297 -0.09 18.12 -16.82
C ALA A 297 1.21 17.43 -17.28
N THR A 298 1.18 16.12 -17.57
CA THR A 298 2.33 15.35 -18.01
C THR A 298 2.00 14.49 -19.21
N GLU A 299 3.02 14.03 -19.90
CA GLU A 299 2.94 13.08 -21.00
C GLU A 299 3.88 11.92 -20.77
N LEU A 300 3.41 10.73 -21.14
CA LEU A 300 4.22 9.53 -21.18
C LEU A 300 4.67 9.29 -22.61
N LEU A 301 5.98 9.41 -22.84
CA LEU A 301 6.62 9.18 -24.13
C LEU A 301 7.26 7.81 -24.15
N GLN A 302 7.12 7.06 -25.23
CA GLN A 302 7.95 5.90 -25.54
C GLN A 302 9.02 6.33 -26.55
N VAL A 303 10.27 6.20 -26.17
CA VAL A 303 11.42 6.65 -26.95
C VAL A 303 12.31 5.47 -27.26
N GLN A 304 12.62 5.27 -28.53
CA GLN A 304 13.55 4.23 -29.00
C GLN A 304 14.95 4.83 -29.12
N CYS A 305 15.89 4.25 -28.41
CA CYS A 305 17.33 4.54 -28.50
C CYS A 305 17.94 3.95 -29.77
N SER A 306 19.19 4.36 -30.12
CA SER A 306 19.90 3.97 -31.36
C SER A 306 20.08 2.45 -31.50
N ASP A 307 20.16 1.74 -30.38
CA ASP A 307 20.35 0.29 -30.27
C ASP A 307 19.06 -0.53 -30.22
N GLY A 308 17.90 0.12 -30.37
CA GLY A 308 16.59 -0.49 -30.30
C GLY A 308 15.99 -0.58 -28.91
N LEU A 309 16.69 -0.19 -27.84
CA LEU A 309 16.14 -0.08 -26.48
C LEU A 309 14.98 0.93 -26.45
N VAL A 310 13.84 0.54 -25.90
CA VAL A 310 12.68 1.43 -25.74
C VAL A 310 12.53 1.83 -24.28
N LEU A 311 12.54 3.14 -24.04
CA LEU A 311 12.39 3.72 -22.70
C LEU A 311 11.08 4.51 -22.61
N SER A 312 10.41 4.38 -21.48
CA SER A 312 9.29 5.23 -21.10
C SER A 312 9.79 6.46 -20.35
N ILE A 313 9.32 7.65 -20.73
CA ILE A 313 9.75 8.93 -20.17
C ILE A 313 8.52 9.71 -19.77
N ARG A 314 8.53 10.30 -18.58
CA ARG A 314 7.47 11.20 -18.14
C ARG A 314 7.97 12.64 -18.19
N ALA A 315 7.42 13.42 -19.11
CA ALA A 315 7.77 14.82 -19.30
C ALA A 315 6.59 15.74 -18.98
N ALA A 316 6.87 17.03 -18.77
CA ALA A 316 5.81 18.03 -18.73
C ALA A 316 5.12 18.11 -20.09
N SER A 317 3.80 18.32 -20.09
CA SER A 317 3.04 18.40 -21.34
C SER A 317 3.51 19.57 -22.18
N GLN A 318 3.80 19.33 -23.47
CA GLN A 318 4.17 20.29 -24.47
C GLN A 318 3.39 20.02 -25.76
N GLU A 319 3.11 21.06 -26.53
CA GLU A 319 2.27 20.94 -27.73
C GLU A 319 2.87 20.10 -28.87
N ASN A 320 4.20 19.94 -28.94
CA ASN A 320 4.85 19.23 -30.05
C ASN A 320 6.07 18.42 -29.60
N TRP A 321 5.85 17.15 -29.29
CA TRP A 321 6.93 16.16 -29.15
C TRP A 321 7.13 15.47 -30.51
N ASN A 322 8.11 15.91 -31.33
CA ASN A 322 8.37 15.32 -32.64
C ASN A 322 9.86 15.07 -32.86
N GLY A 323 10.17 13.95 -33.53
CA GLY A 323 11.51 13.66 -34.03
C GLY A 323 12.46 13.05 -32.99
N ASP A 324 13.74 13.34 -33.22
CA ASP A 324 14.82 12.88 -32.35
C ASP A 324 15.01 13.87 -31.19
N ILE A 325 15.12 13.35 -29.98
CA ILE A 325 15.36 14.13 -28.78
C ILE A 325 16.61 13.65 -28.05
N GLU A 326 17.32 14.60 -27.45
CA GLU A 326 18.46 14.28 -26.58
C GLU A 326 18.02 14.26 -25.11
N LEU A 327 18.35 13.18 -24.45
CA LEU A 327 17.88 12.83 -23.11
C LEU A 327 19.04 12.60 -22.16
N GLU A 328 18.78 12.78 -20.86
CA GLU A 328 19.76 12.52 -19.82
C GLU A 328 19.11 11.97 -18.55
N PHE A 329 19.88 11.19 -17.78
CA PHE A 329 19.54 10.81 -16.42
C PHE A 329 20.79 10.80 -15.53
N SER A 330 20.61 10.89 -14.21
CA SER A 330 21.73 10.74 -13.27
C SER A 330 22.06 9.26 -13.06
N PRO A 331 23.33 8.85 -13.02
CA PRO A 331 23.72 7.48 -12.64
C PRO A 331 23.06 6.97 -11.35
N ALA A 332 22.83 7.85 -10.38
CA ALA A 332 22.17 7.52 -9.11
C ALA A 332 20.68 7.15 -9.26
N ASP A 333 20.04 7.57 -10.37
CA ASP A 333 18.63 7.29 -10.64
C ASP A 333 18.42 5.87 -11.21
N ALA A 334 19.47 5.25 -11.76
CA ALA A 334 19.47 3.84 -12.18
C ALA A 334 19.72 2.94 -10.94
N VAL A 335 18.66 2.64 -10.22
CA VAL A 335 18.72 1.92 -8.94
C VAL A 335 18.85 0.41 -9.17
N PRO A 336 19.88 -0.24 -8.61
CA PRO A 336 20.02 -1.70 -8.70
C PRO A 336 18.85 -2.43 -8.03
N VAL A 337 18.30 -3.43 -8.71
CA VAL A 337 17.22 -4.30 -8.21
C VAL A 337 17.56 -5.76 -8.40
N ARG A 338 17.07 -6.62 -7.52
CA ARG A 338 17.18 -8.07 -7.70
C ARG A 338 16.15 -8.54 -8.74
N ALA A 339 16.52 -9.53 -9.54
CA ALA A 339 15.55 -10.25 -10.37
C ALA A 339 14.50 -10.89 -9.46
N SER A 340 13.23 -10.80 -9.85
CA SER A 340 12.14 -11.42 -9.10
C SER A 340 12.01 -12.87 -9.54
N GLU A 341 12.59 -13.79 -8.79
CA GLU A 341 12.31 -15.22 -8.96
C GLU A 341 10.91 -15.51 -8.40
N ILE A 342 9.96 -15.81 -9.30
CA ILE A 342 8.74 -16.51 -8.89
C ILE A 342 9.19 -17.94 -8.64
N ARG A 343 9.15 -18.44 -7.39
CA ARG A 343 9.13 -19.89 -7.17
C ARG A 343 7.87 -20.41 -7.88
N GLN A 344 8.07 -20.93 -9.10
CA GLN A 344 7.01 -21.56 -9.86
C GLN A 344 6.43 -22.67 -8.99
N GLN A 345 5.14 -22.54 -8.68
CA GLN A 345 4.37 -23.67 -8.18
C GLN A 345 4.38 -24.71 -9.30
N GLU A 346 5.01 -25.85 -9.06
CA GLU A 346 4.73 -27.05 -9.81
C GLU A 346 3.20 -27.29 -9.76
N ARG A 347 2.56 -27.00 -10.88
CA ARG A 347 1.20 -27.49 -11.16
C ARG A 347 1.35 -28.97 -11.44
N THR A 348 1.19 -29.79 -10.45
CA THR A 348 0.87 -31.21 -10.57
C THR A 348 -0.57 -31.44 -10.09
#